data_fc4635ad34521db05866877de548b22e
#
_entry.id   fc4635ad34521db05866877de548b22e
#
_cell.length_a   1.000
_cell.length_b   1.000
_cell.length_c   1.000
_cell.angle_alpha   90.00
_cell.angle_beta   90.00
_cell.angle_gamma   90.00
#
_symmetry.space_group_name_H-M   'P 1'
#
loop_
_entity.id
_entity.type
_entity.pdbx_description
1 polymer ?
#
loop_
_entity_poly.entity_id
_entity_poly.type
_entity_poly.pdbx_seq_one_letter_code
_entity_poly.pdbx_strand_id
1 'polypeptide(L)'
;KKTREKVMAALARTHSERLCKRPLGALSGGELQRVLLALALTPQPDLLILDEPVSGVDQNGLESFYQTVDELKRTNHMAILLVSHDLDVVRRYADRVALMQGTIVRQGDPETVFDSEEFAQVFYTRGGHV
;
A
#
# COMPACT_ATOMS: atom_id res chain seq x y z
N LYS A 1 15.34 -7.36 26.23
CA LYS A 1 14.49 -6.22 26.59
C LYS A 1 14.40 -5.21 25.44
N LYS A 2 15.52 -4.64 24.98
CA LYS A 2 15.55 -3.67 23.85
C LYS A 2 14.94 -4.18 22.54
N THR A 3 15.09 -5.46 22.20
CA THR A 3 14.52 -6.05 20.97
C THR A 3 13.00 -6.11 21.03
N ARG A 4 12.45 -6.52 22.18
CA ARG A 4 10.99 -6.57 22.38
C ARG A 4 10.36 -5.17 22.30
N GLU A 5 11.01 -4.17 22.89
CA GLU A 5 10.54 -2.78 22.81
C GLU A 5 10.50 -2.26 21.39
N LYS A 6 11.52 -2.56 20.58
CA LYS A 6 11.55 -2.21 19.15
C LYS A 6 10.45 -2.89 18.35
N VAL A 7 10.22 -4.19 18.60
CA VAL A 7 9.13 -4.94 17.94
C VAL A 7 7.78 -4.37 18.29
N MET A 8 7.53 -4.11 19.58
CA MET A 8 6.27 -3.52 20.03
C MET A 8 6.05 -2.12 19.45
N ALA A 9 7.08 -1.29 19.39
CA ALA A 9 7.01 0.03 18.75
C ALA A 9 6.67 -0.07 17.26
N ALA A 10 7.25 -1.03 16.55
CA ALA A 10 6.94 -1.25 15.12
C ALA A 10 5.48 -1.73 14.94
N LEU A 11 5.02 -2.67 15.75
CA LEU A 11 3.62 -3.14 15.72
C LEU A 11 2.63 -2.04 16.07
N ALA A 12 2.96 -1.15 17.01
CA ALA A 12 2.13 0.00 17.38
C ALA A 12 1.90 0.95 16.20
N ARG A 13 2.92 1.15 15.35
CA ARG A 13 2.82 2.00 14.14
C ARG A 13 1.82 1.46 13.11
N THR A 14 1.50 0.19 13.17
CA THR A 14 0.55 -0.48 12.26
C THR A 14 -0.71 -0.99 12.96
N HIS A 15 -0.96 -0.55 14.19
CA HIS A 15 -2.11 -0.96 15.03
C HIS A 15 -2.21 -2.49 15.20
N SER A 16 -1.05 -3.15 15.38
CA SER A 16 -0.94 -4.62 15.37
C SER A 16 -0.42 -5.21 16.68
N GLU A 17 -0.32 -4.42 17.77
CA GLU A 17 0.26 -4.84 19.05
C GLU A 17 -0.44 -6.07 19.65
N ARG A 18 -1.77 -6.15 19.49
CA ARG A 18 -2.58 -7.27 19.97
C ARG A 18 -2.25 -8.60 19.28
N LEU A 19 -1.58 -8.53 18.13
CA LEU A 19 -1.24 -9.71 17.33
C LEU A 19 0.10 -10.35 17.73
N CYS A 20 0.88 -9.69 18.60
CA CYS A 20 2.26 -10.08 18.92
C CYS A 20 2.43 -11.51 19.47
N LYS A 21 1.38 -12.08 20.06
CA LYS A 21 1.38 -13.44 20.62
C LYS A 21 0.65 -14.46 19.73
N ARG A 22 0.06 -14.03 18.62
CA ARG A 22 -0.67 -14.94 17.72
C ARG A 22 0.28 -15.59 16.72
N PRO A 23 0.11 -16.88 16.41
CA PRO A 23 0.83 -17.51 15.32
C PRO A 23 0.51 -16.82 13.99
N LEU A 24 1.49 -16.68 13.08
CA LEU A 24 1.28 -16.03 11.78
C LEU A 24 0.17 -16.71 10.97
N GLY A 25 0.09 -18.04 11.01
CA GLY A 25 -0.94 -18.80 10.30
C GLY A 25 -2.37 -18.61 10.85
N ALA A 26 -2.54 -17.98 12.02
CA ALA A 26 -3.83 -17.66 12.62
C ALA A 26 -4.28 -16.22 12.35
N LEU A 27 -3.48 -15.44 11.60
CA LEU A 27 -3.82 -14.06 11.23
C LEU A 27 -4.71 -14.05 9.98
N SER A 28 -5.65 -13.10 9.93
CA SER A 28 -6.33 -12.77 8.69
C SER A 28 -5.36 -12.18 7.65
N GLY A 29 -5.74 -12.15 6.38
CA GLY A 29 -4.89 -11.55 5.34
C GLY A 29 -4.50 -10.11 5.65
N GLY A 30 -5.46 -9.29 6.07
CA GLY A 30 -5.21 -7.89 6.44
C GLY A 30 -4.36 -7.74 7.70
N GLU A 31 -4.57 -8.60 8.71
CA GLU A 31 -3.73 -8.63 9.92
C GLU A 31 -2.29 -8.99 9.57
N LEU A 32 -2.08 -10.00 8.71
CA LEU A 32 -0.76 -10.42 8.26
C LEU A 32 -0.06 -9.29 7.50
N GLN A 33 -0.75 -8.60 6.58
CA GLN A 33 -0.17 -7.50 5.82
C GLN A 33 0.26 -6.33 6.73
N ARG A 34 -0.50 -6.01 7.77
CA ARG A 34 -0.09 -4.99 8.76
C ARG A 34 1.13 -5.41 9.58
N VAL A 35 1.25 -6.69 9.93
CA VAL A 35 2.44 -7.22 10.62
C VAL A 35 3.67 -7.16 9.70
N LEU A 36 3.52 -7.51 8.42
CA LEU A 36 4.60 -7.40 7.44
C LEU A 36 5.00 -5.93 7.20
N LEU A 37 4.04 -5.02 7.20
CA LEU A 37 4.29 -3.58 7.16
C LEU A 37 5.10 -3.13 8.38
N ALA A 38 4.74 -3.57 9.59
CA ALA A 38 5.51 -3.30 10.80
C ALA A 38 6.96 -3.78 10.71
N LEU A 39 7.16 -4.97 10.14
CA LEU A 39 8.51 -5.52 9.88
C LEU A 39 9.31 -4.61 8.95
N ALA A 40 8.71 -4.17 7.85
CA ALA A 40 9.36 -3.26 6.89
C ALA A 40 9.72 -1.89 7.50
N LEU A 41 8.96 -1.44 8.50
CA LEU A 41 9.20 -0.18 9.21
C LEU A 41 10.27 -0.27 10.31
N THR A 42 10.69 -1.48 10.69
CA THR A 42 11.64 -1.69 11.80
C THR A 42 12.98 -0.98 11.59
N PRO A 43 13.58 -0.96 10.38
CA PRO A 43 14.83 -0.22 10.13
C PRO A 43 14.64 1.30 9.98
N GLN A 44 13.44 1.83 10.13
CA GLN A 44 13.11 3.25 9.92
C GLN A 44 13.52 3.73 8.50
N PRO A 45 12.94 3.16 7.44
CA PRO A 45 13.33 3.48 6.06
C PRO A 45 12.92 4.89 5.65
N ASP A 46 13.68 5.48 4.72
CA ASP A 46 13.31 6.73 4.04
C ASP A 46 12.35 6.48 2.86
N LEU A 47 12.35 5.26 2.33
CA LEU A 47 11.49 4.80 1.23
C LEU A 47 10.87 3.44 1.58
N LEU A 48 9.55 3.36 1.49
CA LEU A 48 8.78 2.13 1.59
C LEU A 48 8.25 1.75 0.21
N ILE A 49 8.50 0.53 -0.23
CA ILE A 49 7.99 -0.02 -1.49
C ILE A 49 6.95 -1.08 -1.18
N LEU A 50 5.75 -0.89 -1.72
CA LEU A 50 4.61 -1.79 -1.57
C LEU A 50 4.17 -2.28 -2.95
N ASP A 51 4.35 -3.57 -3.23
CA ASP A 51 3.97 -4.19 -4.49
C ASP A 51 2.74 -5.07 -4.28
N GLU A 52 1.57 -4.60 -4.75
CA GLU A 52 0.27 -5.27 -4.61
C GLU A 52 0.03 -5.79 -3.17
N PRO A 53 0.17 -4.94 -2.14
CA PRO A 53 0.34 -5.41 -0.75
C PRO A 53 -0.89 -6.09 -0.16
N VAL A 54 -2.08 -5.89 -0.74
CA VAL A 54 -3.36 -6.43 -0.24
C VAL A 54 -4.06 -7.31 -1.27
N SER A 55 -3.33 -7.87 -2.22
CA SER A 55 -3.89 -8.84 -3.16
C SER A 55 -4.49 -10.04 -2.42
N GLY A 56 -5.76 -10.34 -2.69
CA GLY A 56 -6.48 -11.42 -2.02
C GLY A 56 -6.97 -11.13 -0.60
N VAL A 57 -6.83 -9.90 -0.11
CA VAL A 57 -7.39 -9.45 1.17
C VAL A 57 -8.84 -8.97 0.95
N ASP A 58 -9.72 -9.22 1.92
CA ASP A 58 -11.10 -8.73 1.86
C ASP A 58 -11.17 -7.19 1.96
N GLN A 59 -12.35 -6.63 1.64
CA GLN A 59 -12.55 -5.17 1.58
C GLN A 59 -12.23 -4.47 2.90
N ASN A 60 -12.63 -5.03 4.03
CA ASN A 60 -12.37 -4.43 5.34
C ASN A 60 -10.87 -4.44 5.69
N GLY A 61 -10.18 -5.53 5.37
CA GLY A 61 -8.74 -5.65 5.55
C GLY A 61 -7.96 -4.69 4.65
N LEU A 62 -8.41 -4.54 3.40
CA LEU A 62 -7.86 -3.60 2.43
C LEU A 62 -7.98 -2.15 2.93
N GLU A 63 -9.16 -1.72 3.33
CA GLU A 63 -9.38 -0.37 3.84
C GLU A 63 -8.54 -0.09 5.08
N SER A 64 -8.53 -1.01 6.04
CA SER A 64 -7.72 -0.90 7.26
C SER A 64 -6.22 -0.78 6.96
N PHE A 65 -5.72 -1.54 5.98
CA PHE A 65 -4.32 -1.47 5.55
C PHE A 65 -3.99 -0.10 4.96
N TYR A 66 -4.77 0.39 3.99
CA TYR A 66 -4.47 1.68 3.35
C TYR A 66 -4.70 2.88 4.26
N GLN A 67 -5.63 2.83 5.20
CA GLN A 67 -5.75 3.84 6.25
C GLN A 67 -4.46 3.91 7.09
N THR A 68 -3.89 2.76 7.43
CA THR A 68 -2.60 2.68 8.14
C THR A 68 -1.46 3.25 7.31
N VAL A 69 -1.39 2.93 6.01
CA VAL A 69 -0.37 3.47 5.10
C VAL A 69 -0.50 4.99 4.95
N ASP A 70 -1.71 5.51 4.83
CA ASP A 70 -1.97 6.96 4.74
C ASP A 70 -1.57 7.69 6.04
N GLU A 71 -1.85 7.11 7.18
CA GLU A 71 -1.42 7.61 8.48
C GLU A 71 0.11 7.65 8.60
N LEU A 72 0.80 6.59 8.17
CA LEU A 72 2.26 6.54 8.11
C LEU A 72 2.84 7.61 7.20
N LYS A 73 2.24 7.84 6.03
CA LYS A 73 2.63 8.91 5.10
C LYS A 73 2.57 10.29 5.76
N ARG A 74 1.51 10.55 6.52
CA ARG A 74 1.31 11.85 7.19
C ARG A 74 2.18 12.07 8.41
N THR A 75 2.53 11.02 9.14
CA THR A 75 3.24 11.11 10.42
C THR A 75 4.73 10.85 10.34
N ASN A 76 5.21 10.30 9.22
CA ASN A 76 6.63 10.00 9.00
C ASN A 76 7.12 10.73 7.75
N HIS A 77 8.34 11.24 7.81
CA HIS A 77 9.03 11.82 6.64
C HIS A 77 9.59 10.70 5.75
N MET A 78 8.69 9.91 5.18
CA MET A 78 9.02 8.72 4.40
C MET A 78 8.29 8.78 3.07
N ALA A 79 9.01 8.50 1.99
CA ALA A 79 8.38 8.31 0.68
C ALA A 79 7.76 6.90 0.61
N ILE A 80 6.60 6.80 -0.05
CA ILE A 80 5.93 5.52 -0.28
C ILE A 80 5.72 5.35 -1.78
N LEU A 81 6.27 4.26 -2.32
CA LEU A 81 6.04 3.81 -3.69
C LEU A 81 5.07 2.62 -3.65
N LEU A 82 3.87 2.81 -4.15
CA LEU A 82 2.84 1.79 -4.23
C LEU A 82 2.67 1.32 -5.68
N VAL A 83 2.79 0.03 -5.91
CA VAL A 83 2.40 -0.62 -7.15
C VAL A 83 1.03 -1.29 -6.93
N SER A 84 0.04 -0.88 -7.69
CA SER A 84 -1.33 -1.39 -7.59
C SER A 84 -2.07 -1.27 -8.91
N HIS A 85 -2.99 -2.20 -9.18
CA HIS A 85 -3.99 -2.10 -10.25
C HIS A 85 -5.38 -1.71 -9.72
N ASP A 86 -5.51 -1.49 -8.41
CA ASP A 86 -6.74 -0.97 -7.80
C ASP A 86 -6.81 0.54 -7.98
N LEU A 87 -7.58 0.95 -8.98
CA LEU A 87 -7.69 2.35 -9.39
C LEU A 87 -8.37 3.22 -8.32
N ASP A 88 -9.28 2.66 -7.53
CA ASP A 88 -9.95 3.40 -6.45
C ASP A 88 -8.98 3.73 -5.33
N VAL A 89 -8.11 2.79 -4.98
CA VAL A 89 -7.02 3.00 -4.03
C VAL A 89 -6.05 4.09 -4.53
N VAL A 90 -5.61 3.99 -5.78
CA VAL A 90 -4.70 4.97 -6.38
C VAL A 90 -5.34 6.36 -6.38
N ARG A 91 -6.60 6.47 -6.82
CA ARG A 91 -7.34 7.74 -6.87
C ARG A 91 -7.49 8.38 -5.49
N ARG A 92 -7.71 7.57 -4.47
CA ARG A 92 -7.97 8.02 -3.10
C ARG A 92 -6.72 8.42 -2.33
N TYR A 93 -5.60 7.71 -2.52
CA TYR A 93 -4.44 7.81 -1.64
C TYR A 93 -3.17 8.36 -2.29
N ALA A 94 -3.04 8.30 -3.61
CA ALA A 94 -1.83 8.74 -4.29
C ALA A 94 -1.75 10.28 -4.40
N ASP A 95 -0.58 10.82 -4.15
CA ASP A 95 -0.27 12.23 -4.44
C ASP A 95 0.20 12.39 -5.88
N ARG A 96 0.90 11.38 -6.41
CA ARG A 96 1.37 11.31 -7.79
C ARG A 96 1.18 9.90 -8.34
N VAL A 97 0.94 9.81 -9.63
CA VAL A 97 0.73 8.56 -10.34
C VAL A 97 1.70 8.46 -11.51
N ALA A 98 2.29 7.29 -11.70
CA ALA A 98 3.00 6.91 -12.90
C ALA A 98 2.26 5.73 -13.56
N LEU A 99 1.71 5.95 -14.74
CA LEU A 99 1.06 4.93 -15.54
C LEU A 99 2.12 4.16 -16.33
N MET A 100 2.15 2.84 -16.16
CA MET A 100 3.14 1.97 -16.78
C MET A 100 2.51 1.01 -17.80
N GLN A 101 3.14 0.92 -18.97
CA GLN A 101 2.87 -0.08 -19.99
C GLN A 101 4.19 -0.48 -20.67
N GLY A 102 5.00 -1.29 -19.97
CA GLY A 102 6.39 -1.59 -20.36
C GLY A 102 7.36 -0.45 -20.07
N THR A 103 6.90 0.79 -20.18
CA THR A 103 7.58 2.03 -19.81
C THR A 103 6.59 2.96 -19.11
N ILE A 104 7.06 4.06 -18.52
CA ILE A 104 6.16 5.11 -18.01
C ILE A 104 5.59 5.87 -19.21
N VAL A 105 4.28 5.74 -19.42
CA VAL A 105 3.57 6.38 -20.56
C VAL A 105 2.92 7.71 -20.17
N ARG A 106 2.59 7.90 -18.90
CA ARG A 106 2.06 9.14 -18.35
C ARG A 106 2.39 9.25 -16.87
N GLN A 107 2.64 10.46 -16.37
CA GLN A 107 2.81 10.70 -14.94
C GLN A 107 2.29 12.09 -14.56
N GLY A 108 1.86 12.24 -13.32
CA GLY A 108 1.34 13.50 -12.79
C GLY A 108 0.52 13.28 -11.52
N ASP A 109 -0.31 14.27 -11.20
CA ASP A 109 -1.34 14.09 -10.18
C ASP A 109 -2.41 13.08 -10.67
N PRO A 110 -3.19 12.47 -9.76
CA PRO A 110 -4.16 11.44 -10.14
C PRO A 110 -5.15 11.90 -11.20
N GLU A 111 -5.73 13.09 -11.08
CA GLU A 111 -6.72 13.60 -12.05
C GLU A 111 -6.12 13.74 -13.44
N THR A 112 -4.95 14.36 -13.55
CA THR A 112 -4.23 14.51 -14.82
C THR A 112 -3.96 13.17 -15.50
N VAL A 113 -3.57 12.14 -14.75
CA VAL A 113 -3.28 10.82 -15.31
C VAL A 113 -4.56 10.09 -15.69
N PHE A 114 -5.57 10.08 -14.81
CA PHE A 114 -6.84 9.38 -15.05
C PHE A 114 -7.64 9.95 -16.23
N ASP A 115 -7.55 11.26 -16.48
CA ASP A 115 -8.23 11.94 -17.60
C ASP A 115 -7.42 11.93 -18.90
N SER A 116 -6.24 11.32 -18.90
CA SER A 116 -5.37 11.28 -20.08
C SER A 116 -5.80 10.26 -21.14
N GLU A 117 -5.45 10.52 -22.39
CA GLU A 117 -5.65 9.58 -23.50
C GLU A 117 -4.86 8.29 -23.29
N GLU A 118 -3.67 8.37 -22.73
CA GLU A 118 -2.82 7.23 -22.43
C GLU A 118 -3.50 6.29 -21.40
N PHE A 119 -4.17 6.85 -20.40
CA PHE A 119 -4.93 6.06 -19.46
C PHE A 119 -6.09 5.34 -20.15
N ALA A 120 -6.85 6.04 -20.99
CA ALA A 120 -7.95 5.45 -21.78
C ALA A 120 -7.45 4.32 -22.67
N GLN A 121 -6.30 4.48 -23.32
CA GLN A 121 -5.69 3.44 -24.14
C GLN A 121 -5.29 2.20 -23.34
N VAL A 122 -4.73 2.36 -22.14
CA VAL A 122 -4.29 1.25 -21.30
C VAL A 122 -5.48 0.47 -20.72
N PHE A 123 -6.52 1.16 -20.26
CA PHE A 123 -7.60 0.52 -19.51
C PHE A 123 -8.88 0.28 -20.29
N TYR A 124 -9.22 1.13 -21.29
CA TYR A 124 -10.49 1.01 -22.00
C TYR A 124 -10.36 0.36 -23.39
N THR A 125 -9.24 0.50 -24.07
CA THR A 125 -9.05 -0.15 -25.38
C THR A 125 -8.70 -1.64 -25.28
N ARG A 126 -8.19 -2.11 -24.16
CA ARG A 126 -7.98 -3.56 -23.89
C ARG A 126 -9.25 -4.31 -23.46
N GLY A 127 -10.31 -3.61 -23.10
CA GLY A 127 -11.62 -4.20 -22.76
C GLY A 127 -12.52 -4.51 -23.96
N GLY A 128 -12.06 -4.29 -25.18
CA GLY A 128 -12.82 -4.44 -26.41
C GLY A 128 -12.63 -5.78 -27.15
N HIS A 129 -12.40 -6.89 -26.42
CA HIS A 129 -12.57 -8.23 -26.97
C HIS A 129 -13.35 -9.09 -25.96
N VAL A 130 -14.64 -8.99 -26.08
CA VAL A 130 -15.53 -10.08 -25.73
C VAL A 130 -15.69 -10.91 -26.99
#